data_9f139e705f4599b55d14ef780675761e
#
_entry.id   9f139e705f4599b55d14ef780675761e
#
_cell.length_a   1.000
_cell.length_b   1.000
_cell.length_c   1.000
_cell.angle_alpha   90.00
_cell.angle_beta   90.00
_cell.angle_gamma   90.00
#
_symmetry.space_group_name_H-M   'P 1'
#
loop_
_entity.id
_entity.type
_entity.pdbx_description
1 polymer ?
#
loop_
_entity_poly.entity_id
_entity_poly.type
_entity_poly.pdbx_seq_one_letter_code
_entity_poly.pdbx_strand_id
1 'polypeptide(L)'
;MSNIAELKNVPEISFIDGISLETVTSQMLADYAAAYAEAAGEQPELAQGSPERLLIGAMAVQYYQALQYIDRAGKMGLLKFSEGDYLDNIGALRGIIREPAQRASCKVRFTLSDARTEPVGIPGGT
;
A
#
# COMPACT_ATOMS: atom_id res chain seq x y z
N MET A 1 -26.63 6.05 -5.52
CA MET A 1 -25.75 5.23 -4.64
C MET A 1 -24.83 4.44 -5.56
N SER A 2 -23.59 4.86 -5.66
CA SER A 2 -22.60 4.16 -6.49
C SER A 2 -22.35 2.79 -5.85
N ASN A 3 -22.54 1.75 -6.65
CA ASN A 3 -22.50 0.37 -6.18
C ASN A 3 -21.04 -0.03 -5.97
N ILE A 4 -20.51 0.16 -4.77
CA ILE A 4 -19.18 -0.34 -4.37
C ILE A 4 -19.04 -1.85 -4.68
N ALA A 5 -20.17 -2.56 -4.73
CA ALA A 5 -20.22 -3.97 -5.15
C ALA A 5 -19.73 -4.18 -6.59
N GLU A 6 -19.89 -3.22 -7.48
CA GLU A 6 -19.44 -3.32 -8.87
C GLU A 6 -17.91 -3.21 -9.01
N LEU A 7 -17.23 -2.51 -8.08
CA LEU A 7 -15.76 -2.45 -8.06
C LEU A 7 -15.12 -3.81 -7.78
N LYS A 8 -15.83 -4.74 -7.14
CA LYS A 8 -15.35 -6.10 -6.91
C LYS A 8 -15.21 -6.90 -8.21
N ASN A 9 -15.99 -6.55 -9.23
CA ASN A 9 -15.95 -7.21 -10.54
C ASN A 9 -14.89 -6.62 -11.48
N VAL A 10 -14.26 -5.50 -11.10
CA VAL A 10 -13.14 -4.94 -11.85
C VAL A 10 -11.91 -5.83 -11.64
N PRO A 11 -11.20 -6.25 -12.70
CA PRO A 11 -10.07 -7.15 -12.60
C PRO A 11 -8.95 -6.55 -11.73
N GLU A 12 -8.21 -7.43 -11.06
CA GLU A 12 -6.94 -7.07 -10.43
C GLU A 12 -5.91 -6.76 -11.52
N ILE A 13 -5.15 -5.71 -11.32
CA ILE A 13 -4.09 -5.28 -12.22
C ILE A 13 -2.80 -5.19 -11.42
N SER A 14 -1.71 -5.70 -11.99
CA SER A 14 -0.36 -5.51 -11.49
C SER A 14 0.53 -5.04 -12.63
N PHE A 15 1.39 -4.08 -12.36
CA PHE A 15 2.39 -3.59 -13.32
C PHE A 15 3.70 -4.40 -13.23
N ILE A 16 3.80 -5.27 -12.23
CA ILE A 16 4.97 -6.11 -11.94
C ILE A 16 4.61 -7.60 -11.85
N ASP A 17 3.62 -8.04 -12.64
CA ASP A 17 3.18 -9.44 -12.63
C ASP A 17 4.33 -10.39 -12.92
N GLY A 18 4.43 -11.45 -12.09
CA GLY A 18 5.48 -12.47 -12.20
C GLY A 18 6.87 -12.03 -11.74
N ILE A 19 7.05 -10.77 -11.30
CA ILE A 19 8.32 -10.30 -10.77
C ILE A 19 8.38 -10.54 -9.26
N SER A 20 9.35 -11.32 -8.82
CA SER A 20 9.66 -11.57 -7.42
C SER A 20 11.06 -11.07 -7.07
N LEU A 21 11.36 -10.91 -5.78
CA LEU A 21 12.72 -10.58 -5.34
C LEU A 21 13.74 -11.63 -5.80
N GLU A 22 13.35 -12.91 -5.79
CA GLU A 22 14.20 -14.00 -6.25
C GLU A 22 14.52 -13.88 -7.75
N THR A 23 13.50 -13.58 -8.56
CA THR A 23 13.66 -13.37 -10.02
C THR A 23 14.60 -12.20 -10.30
N VAL A 24 14.40 -11.07 -9.59
CA VAL A 24 15.25 -9.89 -9.71
C VAL A 24 16.69 -10.20 -9.31
N THR A 25 16.89 -10.87 -8.17
CA THR A 25 18.24 -11.23 -7.70
C THR A 25 18.94 -12.15 -8.67
N SER A 26 18.24 -13.17 -9.19
CA SER A 26 18.80 -14.10 -10.16
C SER A 26 19.19 -13.41 -11.46
N GLN A 27 18.35 -12.49 -11.95
CA GLN A 27 18.65 -11.72 -13.16
C GLN A 27 19.86 -10.81 -12.96
N MET A 28 19.94 -10.09 -11.84
CA MET A 28 21.08 -9.20 -11.55
C MET A 28 22.40 -9.97 -11.41
N LEU A 29 22.36 -11.18 -10.83
CA LEU A 29 23.54 -12.06 -10.76
C LEU A 29 23.97 -12.52 -12.14
N ALA A 30 23.03 -12.89 -13.00
CA ALA A 30 23.31 -13.31 -14.37
C ALA A 30 23.89 -12.17 -15.21
N ASP A 31 23.30 -10.97 -15.10
CA ASP A 31 23.76 -9.78 -15.81
C ASP A 31 25.17 -9.38 -15.36
N TYR A 32 25.45 -9.44 -14.04
CA TYR A 32 26.79 -9.21 -13.51
C TYR A 32 27.79 -10.24 -14.04
N ALA A 33 27.45 -11.52 -14.01
CA ALA A 33 28.33 -12.59 -14.51
C ALA A 33 28.65 -12.41 -16.00
N ALA A 34 27.65 -12.04 -16.80
CA ALA A 34 27.85 -11.76 -18.23
C ALA A 34 28.77 -10.56 -18.47
N ALA A 35 28.54 -9.45 -17.77
CA ALA A 35 29.37 -8.26 -17.88
C ALA A 35 30.80 -8.50 -17.41
N TYR A 36 31.00 -9.25 -16.32
CA TYR A 36 32.31 -9.63 -15.83
C TYR A 36 33.08 -10.51 -16.83
N ALA A 37 32.40 -11.51 -17.39
CA ALA A 37 33.01 -12.41 -18.38
C ALA A 37 33.46 -11.64 -19.64
N GLU A 38 32.65 -10.67 -20.09
CA GLU A 38 33.02 -9.80 -21.21
C GLU A 38 34.26 -8.94 -20.90
N ALA A 39 34.34 -8.40 -19.67
CA ALA A 39 35.42 -7.51 -19.28
C ALA A 39 36.72 -8.24 -18.90
N ALA A 40 36.63 -9.37 -18.19
CA ALA A 40 37.77 -10.10 -17.63
C ALA A 40 38.19 -11.31 -18.46
N GLY A 41 37.32 -11.80 -19.35
CA GLY A 41 37.58 -13.00 -20.16
C GLY A 41 37.35 -14.32 -19.39
N GLU A 42 36.88 -14.25 -18.16
CA GLU A 42 36.60 -15.42 -17.29
C GLU A 42 35.30 -15.24 -16.52
N GLN A 43 34.73 -16.33 -16.04
CA GLN A 43 33.51 -16.28 -15.22
C GLN A 43 33.82 -15.88 -13.77
N PRO A 44 33.00 -15.02 -13.14
CA PRO A 44 33.20 -14.65 -11.76
C PRO A 44 32.81 -15.79 -10.81
N GLU A 45 33.54 -15.92 -9.71
CA GLU A 45 33.24 -16.87 -8.66
C GLU A 45 32.27 -16.23 -7.64
N LEU A 46 30.97 -16.41 -7.83
CA LEU A 46 29.90 -15.82 -7.00
C LEU A 46 29.46 -16.78 -5.88
N ALA A 47 30.39 -17.12 -4.99
CA ALA A 47 30.08 -17.93 -3.80
C ALA A 47 29.09 -17.23 -2.88
N GLN A 48 28.38 -18.04 -2.06
CA GLN A 48 27.45 -17.54 -1.06
C GLN A 48 28.16 -16.70 -0.01
N GLY A 49 28.31 -15.53 0.02
CA GLY A 49 29.04 -14.71 1.00
C GLY A 49 30.17 -13.91 0.35
N SER A 50 30.35 -14.03 -0.97
CA SER A 50 31.27 -13.12 -1.67
C SER A 50 30.74 -11.69 -1.58
N PRO A 51 31.63 -10.69 -1.48
CA PRO A 51 31.22 -9.28 -1.39
C PRO A 51 30.32 -8.85 -2.55
N GLU A 52 30.61 -9.32 -3.75
CA GLU A 52 29.85 -9.01 -4.96
C GLU A 52 28.42 -9.55 -4.86
N ARG A 53 28.26 -10.79 -4.41
CA ARG A 53 26.95 -11.41 -4.26
C ARG A 53 26.12 -10.72 -3.17
N LEU A 54 26.73 -10.32 -2.06
CA LEU A 54 26.08 -9.58 -0.99
C LEU A 54 25.63 -8.19 -1.46
N LEU A 55 26.49 -7.51 -2.21
CA LEU A 55 26.16 -6.20 -2.79
C LEU A 55 25.00 -6.31 -3.77
N ILE A 56 25.05 -7.27 -4.69
CA ILE A 56 23.97 -7.51 -5.66
C ILE A 56 22.67 -7.83 -4.94
N GLY A 57 22.72 -8.67 -3.89
CA GLY A 57 21.56 -8.98 -3.08
C GLY A 57 20.94 -7.73 -2.41
N ALA A 58 21.75 -6.86 -1.84
CA ALA A 58 21.29 -5.61 -1.26
C ALA A 58 20.68 -4.67 -2.32
N MET A 59 21.30 -4.55 -3.49
CA MET A 59 20.76 -3.76 -4.60
C MET A 59 19.45 -4.33 -5.14
N ALA A 60 19.33 -5.66 -5.23
CA ALA A 60 18.11 -6.33 -5.69
C ALA A 60 16.92 -6.01 -4.79
N VAL A 61 17.11 -5.95 -3.46
CA VAL A 61 16.07 -5.55 -2.51
C VAL A 61 15.59 -4.12 -2.79
N GLN A 62 16.52 -3.17 -2.97
CA GLN A 62 16.18 -1.78 -3.24
C GLN A 62 15.47 -1.63 -4.60
N TYR A 63 15.95 -2.34 -5.61
CA TYR A 63 15.32 -2.33 -6.93
C TYR A 63 13.90 -2.93 -6.89
N TYR A 64 13.72 -4.04 -6.19
CA TYR A 64 12.40 -4.65 -6.02
C TYR A 64 11.42 -3.73 -5.27
N GLN A 65 11.90 -3.03 -4.24
CA GLN A 65 11.08 -2.01 -3.56
C GLN A 65 10.68 -0.88 -4.51
N ALA A 66 11.60 -0.41 -5.36
CA ALA A 66 11.28 0.61 -6.36
C ALA A 66 10.20 0.12 -7.34
N LEU A 67 10.25 -1.14 -7.79
CA LEU A 67 9.21 -1.73 -8.63
C LEU A 67 7.85 -1.77 -7.91
N GLN A 68 7.83 -2.09 -6.62
CA GLN A 68 6.59 -2.05 -5.82
C GLN A 68 6.01 -0.63 -5.71
N TYR A 69 6.86 0.39 -5.58
CA TYR A 69 6.40 1.78 -5.59
C TYR A 69 5.81 2.17 -6.95
N ILE A 70 6.41 1.70 -8.05
CA ILE A 70 5.89 1.93 -9.41
C ILE A 70 4.52 1.26 -9.58
N ASP A 71 4.37 0.00 -9.15
CA ASP A 71 3.10 -0.72 -9.17
C ASP A 71 2.02 0.04 -8.37
N ARG A 72 2.36 0.46 -7.14
CA ARG A 72 1.46 1.25 -6.31
C ARG A 72 1.09 2.58 -6.96
N ALA A 73 2.06 3.31 -7.50
CA ALA A 73 1.81 4.59 -8.15
C ALA A 73 0.89 4.43 -9.38
N GLY A 74 1.09 3.40 -10.18
CA GLY A 74 0.20 3.07 -11.30
C GLY A 74 -1.22 2.75 -10.83
N LYS A 75 -1.36 1.96 -9.77
CA LYS A 75 -2.66 1.59 -9.17
C LYS A 75 -3.40 2.77 -8.58
N MET A 76 -2.70 3.76 -7.98
CA MET A 76 -3.34 4.95 -7.39
C MET A 76 -4.10 5.81 -8.42
N GLY A 77 -3.80 5.67 -9.71
CA GLY A 77 -4.60 6.27 -10.79
C GLY A 77 -5.91 5.55 -11.10
N LEU A 78 -6.15 4.38 -10.52
CA LEU A 78 -7.30 3.55 -10.79
C LEU A 78 -8.27 3.58 -9.60
N LEU A 79 -9.56 3.82 -9.86
CA LEU A 79 -10.58 3.99 -8.82
C LEU A 79 -10.64 2.82 -7.83
N LYS A 80 -10.42 1.58 -8.29
CA LYS A 80 -10.46 0.38 -7.45
C LYS A 80 -9.38 0.36 -6.37
N PHE A 81 -8.21 0.90 -6.67
CA PHE A 81 -7.01 0.83 -5.82
C PHE A 81 -6.64 2.15 -5.17
N SER A 82 -7.31 3.24 -5.60
CA SER A 82 -7.03 4.59 -5.11
C SER A 82 -7.51 4.79 -3.69
N GLU A 83 -6.70 5.44 -2.87
CA GLU A 83 -6.99 5.76 -1.47
C GLU A 83 -6.53 7.16 -1.09
N GLY A 84 -7.06 7.70 0.00
CA GLY A 84 -6.67 9.00 0.54
C GLY A 84 -6.82 10.13 -0.47
N ASP A 85 -5.79 10.97 -0.57
CA ASP A 85 -5.75 12.15 -1.42
C ASP A 85 -5.80 11.80 -2.92
N TYR A 86 -5.32 10.63 -3.32
CA TYR A 86 -5.42 10.18 -4.71
C TYR A 86 -6.87 9.93 -5.10
N LEU A 87 -7.66 9.32 -4.21
CA LEU A 87 -9.09 9.11 -4.42
C LEU A 87 -9.83 10.44 -4.47
N ASP A 88 -9.46 11.41 -3.64
CA ASP A 88 -10.05 12.74 -3.64
C ASP A 88 -9.78 13.48 -4.97
N ASN A 89 -8.58 13.32 -5.52
CA ASN A 89 -8.25 13.87 -6.83
C ASN A 89 -9.08 13.23 -7.96
N ILE A 90 -9.27 11.91 -7.91
CA ILE A 90 -10.15 11.21 -8.89
C ILE A 90 -11.59 11.69 -8.73
N GLY A 91 -12.07 11.84 -7.48
CA GLY A 91 -13.41 12.37 -7.17
C GLY A 91 -13.62 13.79 -7.70
N ALA A 92 -12.62 14.65 -7.55
CA ALA A 92 -12.66 16.02 -8.03
C ALA A 92 -12.89 16.13 -9.54
N LEU A 93 -12.39 15.18 -10.35
CA LEU A 93 -12.67 15.13 -11.80
C LEU A 93 -14.16 14.96 -12.12
N ARG A 94 -14.94 14.45 -11.18
CA ARG A 94 -16.40 14.28 -11.28
C ARG A 94 -17.18 15.26 -10.42
N GLY A 95 -16.51 16.25 -9.81
CA GLY A 95 -17.13 17.22 -8.92
C GLY A 95 -17.54 16.63 -7.57
N ILE A 96 -17.00 15.47 -7.18
CA ILE A 96 -17.28 14.82 -5.91
C ILE A 96 -16.24 15.30 -4.89
N ILE A 97 -16.72 15.76 -3.73
CA ILE A 97 -15.90 16.22 -2.61
C ILE A 97 -16.16 15.28 -1.44
N ARG A 98 -15.11 14.91 -0.73
CA ARG A 98 -15.21 14.09 0.48
C ARG A 98 -15.96 14.86 1.56
N GLU A 99 -16.93 14.20 2.19
CA GLU A 99 -17.58 14.77 3.37
C GLU A 99 -16.58 14.92 4.53
N PRO A 100 -16.56 16.07 5.20
CA PRO A 100 -15.67 16.28 6.35
C PRO A 100 -16.07 15.37 7.51
N ALA A 101 -15.10 15.06 8.36
CA ALA A 101 -15.34 14.30 9.57
C ALA A 101 -16.40 15.01 10.44
N GLN A 102 -17.42 14.27 10.84
CA GLN A 102 -18.46 14.75 11.74
C GLN A 102 -18.29 14.13 13.13
N ARG A 103 -18.68 14.87 14.15
CA ARG A 103 -18.66 14.37 15.52
C ARG A 103 -19.70 13.27 15.68
N ALA A 104 -19.31 12.18 16.31
CA ALA A 104 -20.26 11.14 16.69
C ALA A 104 -21.24 11.70 17.73
N SER A 105 -22.52 11.38 17.58
CA SER A 105 -23.57 11.70 18.55
C SER A 105 -24.36 10.44 18.87
N CYS A 106 -24.71 10.28 20.12
CA CYS A 106 -25.58 9.19 20.55
C CYS A 106 -26.63 9.71 21.53
N LYS A 107 -27.76 9.01 21.58
CA LYS A 107 -28.76 9.23 22.62
C LYS A 107 -28.48 8.27 23.76
N VAL A 108 -28.28 8.82 24.96
CA VAL A 108 -28.05 8.04 26.16
C VAL A 108 -29.27 8.15 27.04
N ARG A 109 -29.73 7.04 27.61
CA ARG A 109 -30.80 6.97 28.61
C ARG A 109 -30.17 6.69 29.97
N PHE A 110 -30.34 7.61 30.89
CA PHE A 110 -29.97 7.41 32.28
C PHE A 110 -31.19 6.84 33.04
N THR A 111 -30.97 5.79 33.81
CA THR A 111 -31.99 5.17 34.61
C THR A 111 -31.52 5.20 36.07
N LEU A 112 -32.34 5.72 36.96
CA LEU A 112 -32.06 5.67 38.39
C LEU A 112 -32.42 4.28 38.92
N SER A 113 -31.61 3.78 39.86
CA SER A 113 -31.90 2.52 40.58
C SER A 113 -33.12 2.62 41.49
N ASP A 114 -33.34 3.82 42.06
CA ASP A 114 -34.44 4.09 42.95
C ASP A 114 -35.23 5.31 42.51
N ALA A 115 -36.53 5.31 42.71
CA ALA A 115 -37.39 6.46 42.43
C ALA A 115 -37.08 7.60 43.43
N ARG A 116 -36.78 8.79 42.88
CA ARG A 116 -36.55 10.01 43.67
C ARG A 116 -37.66 11.01 43.44
N THR A 117 -38.02 11.75 44.48
CA THR A 117 -39.01 12.82 44.42
C THR A 117 -38.43 14.14 43.87
N GLU A 118 -37.12 14.28 43.91
CA GLU A 118 -36.43 15.50 43.43
C GLU A 118 -35.65 15.21 42.13
N PRO A 119 -35.55 16.19 41.22
CA PRO A 119 -34.78 16.06 39.99
C PRO A 119 -33.31 15.82 40.28
N VAL A 120 -32.69 14.86 39.56
CA VAL A 120 -31.26 14.60 39.62
C VAL A 120 -30.59 15.29 38.45
N GLY A 121 -29.72 16.25 38.76
CA GLY A 121 -28.90 16.95 37.76
C GLY A 121 -27.76 16.03 37.27
N ILE A 122 -27.64 15.89 35.95
CA ILE A 122 -26.52 15.21 35.29
C ILE A 122 -25.60 16.31 34.77
N PRO A 123 -24.38 16.45 35.33
CA PRO A 123 -23.45 17.48 34.87
C PRO A 123 -22.97 17.17 33.44
N GLY A 124 -22.79 18.22 32.64
CA GLY A 124 -22.21 18.10 31.31
C GLY A 124 -20.77 17.62 31.38
N GLY A 125 -20.39 16.69 30.51
CA GLY A 125 -19.04 16.14 30.44
C GLY A 125 -18.81 14.84 31.23
N THR A 126 -19.89 14.22 31.70
CA THR A 126 -19.87 12.86 32.30
C THR A 126 -19.97 11.79 31.25
#